data_a1923902ea313f35b4bb46c211f2caba
#
_entry.id   a1923902ea313f35b4bb46c211f2caba
#
_cell.length_a   1.000
_cell.length_b   1.000
_cell.length_c   1.000
_cell.angle_alpha   90.00
_cell.angle_beta   90.00
_cell.angle_gamma   90.00
#
_symmetry.space_group_name_H-M   'P 1'
#
loop_
_entity.id
_entity.type
_entity.pdbx_description
1 polymer ?
#
loop_
_entity_poly.entity_id
_entity_poly.type
_entity_poly.pdbx_seq_one_letter_code
_entity_poly.pdbx_strand_id
1 'polypeptide(L)'
;MEIAMKSKNVLLIFKKEIMYKPIIYRLARDYETKFNVLEAKILPKLEGRIILGLQGTAAAIKKSLDYLNNEGVIIEVLADKITKNEDKCIHCGACTAVCRVDALAIDRETMEVKFYPEKCVACGLCKIACPVKAMSGTSIDLKD
;
A
#
# COMPACT_ATOMS: atom_id res chain seq x y z
N MET A 1 -11.19 3.35 -26.72
CA MET A 1 -9.79 3.41 -26.25
C MET A 1 -9.78 3.11 -24.75
N GLU A 2 -9.31 1.94 -24.39
CA GLU A 2 -9.21 1.59 -22.99
C GLU A 2 -8.01 2.28 -22.38
N ILE A 3 -8.26 3.17 -21.43
CA ILE A 3 -7.22 3.78 -20.63
C ILE A 3 -6.86 2.76 -19.54
N ALA A 4 -5.61 2.30 -19.54
CA ALA A 4 -5.16 1.32 -18.55
C ALA A 4 -5.27 1.92 -17.14
N MET A 5 -6.15 1.35 -16.34
CA MET A 5 -6.31 1.72 -14.93
C MET A 5 -5.17 1.08 -14.13
N LYS A 6 -4.47 1.91 -13.38
CA LYS A 6 -3.41 1.45 -12.48
C LYS A 6 -3.89 1.56 -11.04
N SER A 7 -3.40 0.70 -10.19
CA SER A 7 -3.62 0.81 -8.75
C SER A 7 -2.29 0.94 -8.02
N LYS A 8 -2.30 1.71 -6.94
CA LYS A 8 -1.10 1.99 -6.17
C LYS A 8 -1.48 2.19 -4.70
N ASN A 9 -0.85 1.45 -3.83
CA ASN A 9 -1.02 1.63 -2.40
C ASN A 9 0.05 2.56 -1.87
N VAL A 10 -0.36 3.60 -1.16
CA VAL A 10 0.54 4.62 -0.62
C VAL A 10 0.25 4.85 0.86
N LEU A 11 1.32 5.07 1.63
CA LEU A 11 1.22 5.54 2.99
C LEU A 11 1.35 7.06 2.99
N LEU A 12 0.37 7.73 3.56
CA LEU A 12 0.36 9.18 3.72
C LEU A 12 0.57 9.51 5.19
N ILE A 13 1.55 10.36 5.48
CA ILE A 13 1.82 10.83 6.83
C ILE A 13 1.46 12.31 6.88
N PHE A 14 0.47 12.62 7.71
CA PHE A 14 0.00 13.98 7.93
C PHE A 14 0.61 14.53 9.20
N LYS A 15 1.39 15.59 9.06
CA LYS A 15 1.93 16.30 10.21
C LYS A 15 0.82 17.03 10.96
N LYS A 16 1.05 17.30 12.22
CA LYS A 16 0.09 17.97 13.09
C LYS A 16 -0.48 19.27 12.49
N GLU A 17 0.36 20.06 11.81
CA GLU A 17 -0.02 21.35 11.24
C GLU A 17 -1.03 21.25 10.11
N ILE A 18 -1.02 20.12 9.37
CA ILE A 18 -1.88 19.94 8.20
C ILE A 18 -3.04 18.97 8.45
N MET A 19 -3.10 18.36 9.63
CA MET A 19 -4.10 17.35 9.95
C MET A 19 -5.54 17.87 9.85
N TYR A 20 -5.75 19.14 10.12
CA TYR A 20 -7.09 19.75 10.10
C TYR A 20 -7.51 20.31 8.73
N LYS A 21 -6.60 20.28 7.74
CA LYS A 21 -6.95 20.71 6.38
C LYS A 21 -7.77 19.64 5.68
N PRO A 22 -8.78 20.01 4.88
CA PRO A 22 -9.61 19.03 4.16
C PRO A 22 -8.91 18.49 2.91
N ILE A 23 -7.73 17.90 3.09
CA ILE A 23 -6.87 17.43 1.99
C ILE A 23 -7.52 16.26 1.25
N ILE A 24 -8.05 15.29 1.99
CA ILE A 24 -8.70 14.11 1.40
C ILE A 24 -9.96 14.51 0.62
N TYR A 25 -10.72 15.44 1.16
CA TYR A 25 -11.91 15.96 0.49
C TYR A 25 -11.55 16.62 -0.85
N ARG A 26 -10.51 17.46 -0.86
CA ARG A 26 -10.04 18.11 -2.09
C ARG A 26 -9.50 17.09 -3.10
N LEU A 27 -8.81 16.08 -2.61
CA LEU A 27 -8.31 14.98 -3.45
C LEU A 27 -9.48 14.28 -4.16
N ALA A 28 -10.54 13.98 -3.43
CA ALA A 28 -11.72 13.31 -3.98
C ALA A 28 -12.49 14.20 -4.96
N ARG A 29 -12.55 15.51 -4.68
CA ARG A 29 -13.33 16.46 -5.47
C ARG A 29 -12.63 16.89 -6.76
N ASP A 30 -11.33 17.22 -6.67
CA ASP A 30 -10.62 17.92 -7.74
C ASP A 30 -9.79 17.01 -8.65
N TYR A 31 -9.58 15.76 -8.26
CA TYR A 31 -8.74 14.82 -8.99
C TYR A 31 -9.54 13.59 -9.42
N GLU A 32 -9.24 13.09 -10.61
CA GLU A 32 -9.93 11.94 -11.20
C GLU A 32 -9.40 10.59 -10.70
N THR A 33 -8.92 10.56 -9.49
CA THR A 33 -8.37 9.36 -8.87
C THR A 33 -9.38 8.82 -7.86
N LYS A 34 -9.76 7.56 -8.05
CA LYS A 34 -10.54 6.84 -7.04
C LYS A 34 -9.61 6.31 -5.98
N PHE A 35 -10.06 6.28 -4.75
CA PHE A 35 -9.26 5.70 -3.68
C PHE A 35 -10.11 5.02 -2.62
N ASN A 36 -9.52 4.04 -1.96
CA ASN A 36 -10.08 3.42 -0.76
C ASN A 36 -9.13 3.65 0.40
N VAL A 37 -9.68 3.83 1.58
CA VAL A 37 -8.89 3.86 2.81
C VAL A 37 -8.69 2.42 3.26
N LEU A 38 -7.46 1.93 3.19
CA LEU A 38 -7.12 0.56 3.58
C LEU A 38 -6.86 0.47 5.08
N GLU A 39 -6.20 1.47 5.63
CA GLU A 39 -5.93 1.57 7.05
C GLU A 39 -5.74 3.04 7.40
N ALA A 40 -6.20 3.45 8.58
CA ALA A 40 -6.02 4.83 9.03
C ALA A 40 -5.78 4.84 10.53
N LYS A 41 -4.82 5.64 10.96
CA LYS A 41 -4.54 5.87 12.36
C LYS A 41 -4.34 7.37 12.56
N ILE A 42 -5.33 8.00 13.16
CA ILE A 42 -5.33 9.43 13.41
C ILE A 42 -5.47 9.64 14.91
N LEU A 43 -4.43 10.18 15.52
CA LEU A 43 -4.41 10.47 16.94
C LEU A 43 -4.40 11.99 17.13
N PRO A 44 -5.28 12.53 17.97
CA PRO A 44 -5.28 13.97 18.27
C PRO A 44 -3.90 14.42 18.77
N LYS A 45 -3.44 15.55 18.26
CA LYS A 45 -2.15 16.16 18.59
C LYS A 45 -0.91 15.39 18.15
N LEU A 46 -1.07 14.29 17.42
CA LEU A 46 0.04 13.50 16.86
C LEU A 46 -0.07 13.44 15.34
N GLU A 47 0.89 12.77 14.71
CA GLU A 47 0.85 12.56 13.26
C GLU A 47 -0.27 11.60 12.89
N GLY A 48 -0.98 11.90 11.82
CA GLY A 48 -1.93 10.98 11.22
C GLY A 48 -1.27 10.14 10.14
N ARG A 49 -1.59 8.85 10.10
CA ARG A 49 -1.11 7.91 9.08
C ARG A 49 -2.29 7.25 8.41
N ILE A 50 -2.31 7.30 7.09
CA ILE A 50 -3.41 6.74 6.29
C ILE A 50 -2.80 5.97 5.12
N ILE A 51 -3.26 4.74 4.92
CA ILE A 51 -2.91 3.96 3.73
C ILE A 51 -4.08 4.05 2.76
N LEU A 52 -3.82 4.61 1.59
CA LEU A 52 -4.81 4.72 0.52
C LEU A 52 -4.44 3.79 -0.63
N GLY A 53 -5.44 3.09 -1.15
CA GLY A 53 -5.32 2.37 -2.41
C GLY A 53 -5.84 3.27 -3.52
N LEU A 54 -4.94 3.85 -4.31
CA LEU A 54 -5.27 4.76 -5.40
C LEU A 54 -5.53 3.98 -6.68
N GLN A 55 -6.58 4.34 -7.40
CA GLN A 55 -6.92 3.75 -8.69
C GLN A 55 -7.19 4.85 -9.70
N GLY A 56 -6.61 4.72 -10.87
CA GLY A 56 -6.81 5.69 -11.94
C GLY A 56 -5.76 5.55 -13.03
N THR A 57 -5.73 6.52 -13.94
CA THR A 57 -4.67 6.58 -14.95
C THR A 57 -3.35 6.98 -14.28
N ALA A 58 -2.23 6.65 -14.91
CA ALA A 58 -0.91 7.03 -14.39
C ALA A 58 -0.79 8.55 -14.21
N ALA A 59 -1.34 9.33 -15.15
CA ALA A 59 -1.34 10.79 -15.07
C ALA A 59 -2.18 11.30 -13.90
N ALA A 60 -3.37 10.73 -13.69
CA ALA A 60 -4.25 11.12 -12.59
C ALA A 60 -3.61 10.82 -11.23
N ILE A 61 -3.02 9.64 -11.08
CA ILE A 61 -2.31 9.24 -9.85
C ILE A 61 -1.14 10.20 -9.60
N LYS A 62 -0.36 10.52 -10.62
CA LYS A 62 0.77 11.44 -10.49
C LYS A 62 0.31 12.82 -10.02
N LYS A 63 -0.74 13.37 -10.63
CA LYS A 63 -1.29 14.67 -10.22
C LYS A 63 -1.76 14.66 -8.77
N SER A 64 -2.42 13.57 -8.37
CA SER A 64 -2.88 13.39 -6.98
C SER A 64 -1.72 13.38 -5.99
N LEU A 65 -0.66 12.65 -6.31
CA LEU A 65 0.52 12.58 -5.46
C LEU A 65 1.26 13.93 -5.40
N ASP A 66 1.36 14.65 -6.52
CA ASP A 66 1.96 15.98 -6.56
C ASP A 66 1.18 16.97 -5.70
N TYR A 67 -0.15 16.92 -5.77
CA TYR A 67 -1.02 17.74 -4.92
C TYR A 67 -0.76 17.46 -3.44
N LEU A 68 -0.75 16.19 -3.04
CA LEU A 68 -0.51 15.79 -1.65
C LEU A 68 0.88 16.25 -1.18
N ASN A 69 1.89 16.10 -2.02
CA ASN A 69 3.24 16.53 -1.71
C ASN A 69 3.32 18.06 -1.52
N ASN A 70 2.62 18.82 -2.37
CA ASN A 70 2.57 20.29 -2.28
C ASN A 70 1.86 20.76 -1.01
N GLU A 71 0.93 19.98 -0.48
CA GLU A 71 0.25 20.29 0.79
C GLU A 71 1.09 19.92 2.02
N GLY A 72 2.25 19.32 1.83
CA GLY A 72 3.15 18.95 2.92
C GLY A 72 2.95 17.53 3.46
N VAL A 73 2.18 16.70 2.77
CA VAL A 73 1.99 15.29 3.13
C VAL A 73 3.22 14.49 2.74
N ILE A 74 3.73 13.66 3.66
CA ILE A 74 4.82 12.73 3.36
C ILE A 74 4.21 11.48 2.73
N ILE A 75 4.73 11.09 1.57
CA ILE A 75 4.20 9.97 0.78
C ILE A 75 5.23 8.86 0.70
N GLU A 76 4.83 7.62 1.04
CA GLU A 76 5.65 6.43 0.83
C GLU A 76 4.88 5.44 -0.03
N VAL A 77 5.49 5.01 -1.14
CA VAL A 77 4.91 3.98 -2.02
C VAL A 77 5.19 2.61 -1.40
N LEU A 78 4.16 1.79 -1.24
CA LEU A 78 4.27 0.51 -0.54
C LEU A 78 4.64 -0.67 -1.43
N ALA A 79 4.45 -0.56 -2.74
CA ALA A 79 4.72 -1.65 -3.68
C ALA A 79 6.18 -2.13 -3.65
N ASP A 80 7.11 -1.25 -3.36
CA ASP A 80 8.54 -1.54 -3.36
C ASP A 80 9.10 -1.92 -1.99
N LYS A 81 8.27 -1.95 -0.97
CA LYS A 81 8.70 -2.18 0.41
C LYS A 81 8.96 -3.65 0.74
N ILE A 82 8.17 -4.55 0.18
CA ILE A 82 8.26 -6.00 0.42
C ILE A 82 8.58 -6.69 -0.90
N THR A 83 9.51 -7.63 -0.86
CA THR A 83 9.90 -8.44 -2.02
C THR A 83 9.84 -9.91 -1.69
N LYS A 84 9.59 -10.73 -2.71
CA LYS A 84 9.58 -12.19 -2.61
C LYS A 84 10.77 -12.75 -3.41
N ASN A 85 11.59 -13.57 -2.76
CA ASN A 85 12.69 -14.25 -3.42
C ASN A 85 12.19 -15.61 -3.95
N GLU A 86 12.07 -15.72 -5.27
CA GLU A 86 11.55 -16.92 -5.91
C GLU A 86 12.44 -18.14 -5.71
N ASP A 87 13.75 -17.94 -5.57
CA ASP A 87 14.70 -19.04 -5.39
C ASP A 87 14.59 -19.69 -4.01
N LYS A 88 14.23 -18.91 -3.00
CA LYS A 88 14.07 -19.40 -1.63
C LYS A 88 12.68 -19.96 -1.37
N CYS A 89 11.67 -19.50 -2.10
CA CYS A 89 10.29 -19.87 -1.85
C CYS A 89 10.04 -21.36 -2.14
N ILE A 90 9.44 -22.05 -1.18
CA ILE A 90 9.05 -23.45 -1.32
C ILE A 90 7.56 -23.63 -1.57
N HIS A 91 6.85 -22.52 -1.80
CA HIS A 91 5.40 -22.50 -2.09
C HIS A 91 4.54 -23.19 -1.03
N CYS A 92 4.93 -23.09 0.24
CA CYS A 92 4.19 -23.72 1.34
C CYS A 92 2.85 -23.02 1.67
N GLY A 93 2.67 -21.78 1.22
CA GLY A 93 1.43 -21.04 1.40
C GLY A 93 1.22 -20.39 2.76
N ALA A 94 2.17 -20.50 3.69
CA ALA A 94 2.01 -19.91 5.03
C ALA A 94 1.76 -18.39 4.98
N CYS A 95 2.43 -17.69 4.06
CA CYS A 95 2.26 -16.24 3.90
C CYS A 95 0.87 -15.84 3.40
N THR A 96 0.22 -16.69 2.60
CA THR A 96 -1.13 -16.41 2.09
C THR A 96 -2.16 -16.37 3.20
N ALA A 97 -1.95 -17.14 4.27
CA ALA A 97 -2.85 -17.21 5.41
C ALA A 97 -2.85 -15.93 6.25
N VAL A 98 -1.75 -15.18 6.24
CA VAL A 98 -1.59 -13.97 7.06
C VAL A 98 -1.76 -12.67 6.28
N CYS A 99 -1.80 -12.72 4.94
CA CYS A 99 -1.95 -11.52 4.12
C CYS A 99 -3.38 -10.98 4.21
N ARG A 100 -3.53 -9.76 4.73
CA ARG A 100 -4.84 -9.13 4.95
C ARG A 100 -5.46 -8.50 3.70
N VAL A 101 -4.67 -8.32 2.65
CA VAL A 101 -5.08 -7.59 1.44
C VAL A 101 -4.97 -8.44 0.18
N ASP A 102 -4.82 -9.75 0.34
CA ASP A 102 -4.73 -10.72 -0.77
C ASP A 102 -3.62 -10.39 -1.78
N ALA A 103 -2.52 -9.81 -1.29
CA ALA A 103 -1.33 -9.58 -2.11
C ALA A 103 -0.55 -10.87 -2.36
N LEU A 104 -0.83 -11.91 -1.60
CA LEU A 104 -0.25 -13.26 -1.74
C LEU A 104 -1.38 -14.26 -1.93
N ALA A 105 -1.29 -15.05 -2.98
CA ALA A 105 -2.30 -16.05 -3.31
C ALA A 105 -1.65 -17.28 -3.91
N ILE A 106 -2.32 -18.43 -3.78
CA ILE A 106 -1.86 -19.67 -4.39
C ILE A 106 -2.56 -19.84 -5.73
N ASP A 107 -1.78 -19.99 -6.79
CA ASP A 107 -2.30 -20.36 -8.09
C ASP A 107 -2.68 -21.84 -8.02
N ARG A 108 -3.95 -22.14 -8.18
CA ARG A 108 -4.47 -23.51 -8.01
C ARG A 108 -4.08 -24.46 -9.14
N GLU A 109 -3.70 -23.92 -10.28
CA GLU A 109 -3.26 -24.76 -11.41
C GLU A 109 -1.82 -25.22 -11.23
N THR A 110 -0.94 -24.32 -10.80
CA THR A 110 0.49 -24.61 -10.63
C THR A 110 0.86 -24.91 -9.19
N MET A 111 0.00 -24.56 -8.24
CA MET A 111 0.23 -24.65 -6.79
C MET A 111 1.40 -23.76 -6.33
N GLU A 112 1.70 -22.75 -7.12
CA GLU A 112 2.73 -21.76 -6.78
C GLU A 112 2.13 -20.56 -6.04
N VAL A 113 2.88 -20.02 -5.09
CA VAL A 113 2.52 -18.79 -4.41
C VAL A 113 2.88 -17.59 -5.29
N LYS A 114 1.92 -16.76 -5.59
CA LYS A 114 2.09 -15.54 -6.38
C LYS A 114 2.05 -14.32 -5.46
N PHE A 115 2.91 -13.35 -5.73
CA PHE A 115 2.96 -12.08 -4.99
C PHE A 115 2.58 -10.92 -5.92
N TYR A 116 1.63 -10.11 -5.47
CA TYR A 116 1.12 -8.95 -6.20
C TYR A 116 1.51 -7.67 -5.44
N PRO A 117 2.66 -7.06 -5.78
CA PRO A 117 3.16 -5.87 -5.06
C PRO A 117 2.18 -4.70 -5.04
N GLU A 118 1.37 -4.55 -6.09
CA GLU A 118 0.39 -3.48 -6.21
C GLU A 118 -0.73 -3.54 -5.16
N LYS A 119 -0.94 -4.71 -4.58
CA LYS A 119 -1.93 -4.91 -3.51
C LYS A 119 -1.31 -4.83 -2.10
N CYS A 120 0.02 -4.93 -2.01
CA CYS A 120 0.73 -4.99 -0.74
C CYS A 120 0.64 -3.68 0.03
N VAL A 121 0.42 -3.78 1.34
CA VAL A 121 0.42 -2.62 2.26
C VAL A 121 1.64 -2.63 3.20
N ALA A 122 2.62 -3.48 2.91
CA ALA A 122 3.89 -3.56 3.64
C ALA A 122 3.74 -3.77 5.15
N CYS A 123 2.74 -4.55 5.59
CA CYS A 123 2.52 -4.81 7.02
C CYS A 123 3.57 -5.76 7.63
N GLY A 124 4.28 -6.54 6.81
CA GLY A 124 5.39 -7.39 7.24
C GLY A 124 5.00 -8.72 7.86
N LEU A 125 3.72 -9.08 7.95
CA LEU A 125 3.28 -10.35 8.53
C LEU A 125 3.83 -11.56 7.77
N CYS A 126 3.91 -11.48 6.44
CA CYS A 126 4.44 -12.56 5.61
C CYS A 126 5.91 -12.84 5.88
N LYS A 127 6.68 -11.84 6.27
CA LYS A 127 8.10 -12.02 6.64
C LYS A 127 8.25 -12.90 7.87
N ILE A 128 7.34 -12.74 8.83
CA ILE A 128 7.33 -13.53 10.07
C ILE A 128 6.84 -14.94 9.80
N ALA A 129 5.83 -15.09 8.94
CA ALA A 129 5.20 -16.37 8.64
C ALA A 129 6.06 -17.28 7.76
N CYS A 130 6.95 -16.72 6.93
CA CYS A 130 7.74 -17.52 5.99
C CYS A 130 8.84 -18.31 6.68
N PRO A 131 8.79 -19.67 6.63
CA PRO A 131 9.79 -20.49 7.31
C PRO A 131 11.17 -20.45 6.67
N VAL A 132 11.25 -20.16 5.37
CA VAL A 132 12.50 -20.12 4.61
C VAL A 132 12.99 -18.70 4.36
N LYS A 133 12.33 -17.69 4.93
CA LYS A 133 12.70 -16.28 4.79
C LYS A 133 12.78 -15.81 3.34
N ALA A 134 11.86 -16.27 2.50
CA ALA A 134 11.75 -15.84 1.12
C ALA A 134 11.17 -14.42 1.00
N MET A 135 10.38 -13.97 1.98
CA MET A 135 9.83 -12.62 2.03
C MET A 135 10.79 -11.71 2.78
N SER A 136 11.14 -10.58 2.18
CA SER A 136 12.08 -9.61 2.75
C SER A 136 11.63 -8.18 2.47
N GLY A 137 12.31 -7.23 3.07
CA GLY A 137 12.06 -5.81 2.86
C GLY A 137 11.76 -5.08 4.16
N THR A 138 11.31 -3.83 4.02
CA THR A 138 10.99 -2.95 5.15
C THR A 138 9.49 -2.90 5.36
N SER A 139 9.02 -3.40 6.49
CA SER A 139 7.62 -3.25 6.87
C SER A 139 7.35 -1.86 7.41
N ILE A 140 6.15 -1.36 7.17
CA ILE A 140 5.70 -0.13 7.83
C ILE A 140 5.19 -0.48 9.23
N ASP A 141 5.46 0.39 10.19
CA ASP A 141 4.96 0.22 11.54
C ASP A 141 3.82 1.20 11.77
N LEU A 142 2.61 0.66 11.88
CA LEU A 142 1.42 1.43 12.22
C LEU A 142 1.11 1.33 13.71
N LYS A 143 2.00 0.70 14.46
CA LYS A 143 1.89 0.68 15.91
C LYS A 143 2.14 2.08 16.46
N ASP A 144 1.64 2.33 17.58
CA ASP A 144 1.62 3.62 18.28
C ASP A 144 2.89 4.44 18.24
#